data_40a606a817c332cae52a003b30bec768
#
_entry.id   40a606a817c332cae52a003b30bec768
#
_cell.length_a   1.000
_cell.length_b   1.000
_cell.length_c   1.000
_cell.angle_alpha   90.00
_cell.angle_beta   90.00
_cell.angle_gamma   90.00
#
_symmetry.space_group_name_H-M   'P 1'
#
loop_
_entity.id
_entity.type
_entity.pdbx_description
1 polymer ?
#
loop_
_entity_poly.entity_id
_entity_poly.type
_entity_poly.pdbx_seq_one_letter_code
_entity_poly.pdbx_strand_id
1 'polypeptide(L)'
;MVTKGVSHIAIGVRDMEKSLKFYRDLLGFQVVRDEMQKTSGTVLPALYKDPHEQRRAVTLYWKKGKGEAFLVLSEHTDKPVSGEAIKLDQIGVHHFAFWVEGLPKVYDELKAKGADFVVPPTVTRTADGNFNSAFLRDPDGILVQLDELTEA
;
A
#
# COMPACT_ATOMS: atom_id res chain seq x y z
N MET A 1 -17.29 21.06 -1.42
CA MET A 1 -16.65 19.74 -1.48
C MET A 1 -16.88 19.02 -0.16
N VAL A 2 -17.34 17.78 -0.18
CA VAL A 2 -17.70 17.00 1.02
C VAL A 2 -16.43 16.37 1.63
N THR A 3 -15.48 15.93 0.81
CA THR A 3 -14.25 15.26 1.25
C THR A 3 -13.10 16.25 1.41
N LYS A 4 -12.24 16.01 2.40
CA LYS A 4 -11.04 16.82 2.69
C LYS A 4 -9.72 16.17 2.26
N GLY A 5 -9.77 14.88 1.88
CA GLY A 5 -8.61 14.12 1.48
C GLY A 5 -8.76 12.64 1.81
N VAL A 6 -7.70 11.88 1.56
CA VAL A 6 -7.62 10.47 1.93
C VAL A 6 -7.28 10.36 3.42
N SER A 7 -8.11 9.64 4.17
CA SER A 7 -7.84 9.32 5.58
C SER A 7 -6.85 8.18 5.71
N HIS A 8 -7.13 7.07 5.02
CA HIS A 8 -6.27 5.88 5.02
C HIS A 8 -6.53 5.01 3.80
N ILE A 9 -5.58 4.15 3.54
CA ILE A 9 -5.68 3.04 2.59
C ILE A 9 -5.64 1.76 3.43
N ALA A 10 -6.58 0.84 3.20
CA ALA A 10 -6.59 -0.45 3.87
C ALA A 10 -6.46 -1.56 2.84
N ILE A 11 -5.56 -2.50 3.08
CA ILE A 11 -5.31 -3.65 2.21
C ILE A 11 -5.27 -4.94 3.02
N GLY A 12 -5.82 -5.99 2.43
CA GLY A 12 -5.69 -7.35 2.93
C GLY A 12 -4.35 -7.96 2.50
N VAL A 13 -3.68 -8.66 3.41
CA VAL A 13 -2.41 -9.32 3.16
C VAL A 13 -2.48 -10.79 3.59
N ARG A 14 -1.73 -11.66 2.89
CA ARG A 14 -1.65 -13.07 3.23
C ARG A 14 -0.68 -13.38 4.36
N ASP A 15 0.40 -12.60 4.43
CA ASP A 15 1.51 -12.82 5.37
C ASP A 15 1.98 -11.44 5.85
N MET A 16 1.63 -11.11 7.09
CA MET A 16 1.94 -9.82 7.69
C MET A 16 3.45 -9.55 7.76
N GLU A 17 4.25 -10.57 8.05
CA GLU A 17 5.69 -10.38 8.18
C GLU A 17 6.36 -10.07 6.83
N LYS A 18 5.90 -10.70 5.74
CA LYS A 18 6.37 -10.35 4.40
C LYS A 18 5.95 -8.95 4.00
N SER A 19 4.71 -8.57 4.31
CA SER A 19 4.21 -7.23 4.04
C SER A 19 4.94 -6.17 4.86
N LEU A 20 5.26 -6.44 6.12
CA LEU A 20 6.07 -5.54 6.95
C LEU A 20 7.50 -5.38 6.43
N LYS A 21 8.13 -6.44 5.91
CA LYS A 21 9.42 -6.32 5.23
C LYS A 21 9.35 -5.37 4.03
N PHE A 22 8.24 -5.39 3.30
CA PHE A 22 8.05 -4.49 2.16
C PHE A 22 7.74 -3.05 2.61
N TYR A 23 6.66 -2.84 3.36
CA TYR A 23 6.19 -1.49 3.69
C TYR A 23 7.06 -0.80 4.76
N ARG A 24 7.45 -1.52 5.81
CA ARG A 24 8.28 -0.97 6.89
C ARG A 24 9.75 -0.94 6.52
N ASP A 25 10.32 -2.09 6.14
CA ASP A 25 11.79 -2.22 6.03
C ASP A 25 12.31 -1.72 4.67
N LEU A 26 11.57 -1.95 3.60
CA LEU A 26 11.96 -1.52 2.25
C LEU A 26 11.52 -0.09 1.95
N LEU A 27 10.23 0.24 2.13
CA LEU A 27 9.69 1.57 1.85
C LEU A 27 9.85 2.58 3.01
N GLY A 28 10.26 2.13 4.19
CA GLY A 28 10.57 3.00 5.32
C GLY A 28 9.35 3.51 6.10
N PHE A 29 8.18 2.88 5.97
CA PHE A 29 7.00 3.28 6.73
C PHE A 29 7.15 2.95 8.20
N GLN A 30 6.57 3.75 9.06
CA GLN A 30 6.67 3.60 10.51
C GLN A 30 5.42 2.94 11.07
N VAL A 31 5.59 1.78 11.70
CA VAL A 31 4.54 1.11 12.46
C VAL A 31 4.21 1.92 13.70
N VAL A 32 2.93 2.27 13.86
CA VAL A 32 2.44 3.00 15.05
C VAL A 32 1.48 2.17 15.87
N ARG A 33 0.91 1.11 15.29
CA ARG A 33 0.03 0.17 15.99
C ARG A 33 0.11 -1.19 15.31
N ASP A 34 0.16 -2.25 16.11
CA ASP A 34 0.12 -3.64 15.68
C ASP A 34 -0.69 -4.41 16.73
N GLU A 35 -1.86 -4.87 16.36
CA GLU A 35 -2.78 -5.49 17.31
C GLU A 35 -3.66 -6.56 16.68
N MET A 36 -4.01 -7.56 17.50
CA MET A 36 -5.08 -8.51 17.19
C MET A 36 -6.43 -7.88 17.55
N GLN A 37 -7.33 -7.83 16.58
CA GLN A 37 -8.68 -7.29 16.74
C GLN A 37 -9.71 -8.39 16.57
N LYS A 38 -10.63 -8.53 17.53
CA LYS A 38 -11.86 -9.30 17.33
C LYS A 38 -12.74 -8.59 16.32
N THR A 39 -13.30 -9.33 15.38
CA THR A 39 -14.20 -8.79 14.36
C THR A 39 -15.67 -9.01 14.71
N SER A 40 -15.98 -10.04 15.50
CA SER A 40 -17.33 -10.28 16.01
C SER A 40 -17.81 -9.13 16.91
N GLY A 41 -19.08 -8.77 16.77
CA GLY A 41 -19.67 -7.66 17.52
C GLY A 41 -19.30 -6.25 16.99
N THR A 42 -18.62 -6.17 15.85
CA THR A 42 -18.30 -4.94 15.14
C THR A 42 -19.08 -4.81 13.84
N VAL A 43 -18.86 -3.76 13.07
CA VAL A 43 -19.44 -3.61 11.71
C VAL A 43 -18.69 -4.42 10.66
N LEU A 44 -17.50 -4.92 10.95
CA LEU A 44 -16.61 -5.58 9.99
C LEU A 44 -17.22 -6.82 9.33
N PRO A 45 -17.95 -7.71 10.04
CA PRO A 45 -18.56 -8.88 9.41
C PRO A 45 -19.47 -8.56 8.21
N ALA A 46 -20.13 -7.40 8.22
CA ALA A 46 -20.95 -6.94 7.10
C ALA A 46 -20.16 -6.60 5.84
N LEU A 47 -18.85 -6.40 5.97
CA LEU A 47 -17.93 -6.02 4.89
C LEU A 47 -17.11 -7.21 4.36
N TYR A 48 -17.23 -8.39 5.01
CA TYR A 48 -16.48 -9.57 4.60
C TYR A 48 -17.27 -10.41 3.59
N LYS A 49 -16.55 -10.96 2.62
CA LYS A 49 -17.09 -12.04 1.79
C LYS A 49 -17.36 -13.29 2.62
N ASP A 50 -16.37 -13.69 3.40
CA ASP A 50 -16.41 -14.83 4.31
C ASP A 50 -16.12 -14.34 5.73
N PRO A 51 -17.04 -14.47 6.70
CA PRO A 51 -16.84 -13.95 8.05
C PRO A 51 -15.61 -14.52 8.73
N HIS A 52 -14.86 -13.68 9.42
CA HIS A 52 -13.69 -13.98 10.23
C HIS A 52 -13.93 -13.56 11.67
N GLU A 53 -13.35 -14.28 12.64
CA GLU A 53 -13.48 -13.99 14.07
C GLU A 53 -12.49 -12.94 14.55
N GLN A 54 -11.35 -12.85 13.86
CA GLN A 54 -10.27 -11.95 14.23
C GLN A 54 -9.41 -11.55 13.02
N ARG A 55 -8.69 -10.45 13.19
CA ARG A 55 -7.64 -10.01 12.27
C ARG A 55 -6.46 -9.44 13.03
N ARG A 56 -5.26 -9.55 12.51
CA ARG A 56 -4.13 -8.72 12.88
C ARG A 56 -4.20 -7.45 12.03
N ALA A 57 -4.26 -6.29 12.67
CA ALA A 57 -4.29 -4.99 12.01
C ALA A 57 -3.02 -4.22 12.37
N VAL A 58 -2.27 -3.81 11.35
CA VAL A 58 -1.06 -3.00 11.51
C VAL A 58 -1.26 -1.66 10.82
N THR A 59 -1.05 -0.57 11.57
CA THR A 59 -1.14 0.79 11.06
C THR A 59 0.25 1.36 10.84
N LEU A 60 0.51 1.84 9.62
CA LEU A 60 1.80 2.41 9.24
C LEU A 60 1.61 3.81 8.67
N TYR A 61 2.53 4.71 9.02
CA TYR A 61 2.60 6.05 8.45
C TYR A 61 3.83 6.19 7.55
N TRP A 62 3.65 6.75 6.35
CA TRP A 62 4.76 7.24 5.52
C TRP A 62 5.21 8.64 5.92
N LYS A 63 4.31 9.41 6.54
CA LYS A 63 4.59 10.72 7.13
C LYS A 63 3.75 10.87 8.39
N LYS A 64 4.39 11.13 9.52
CA LYS A 64 3.68 11.38 10.78
C LYS A 64 3.12 12.80 10.82
N GLY A 65 1.89 12.95 11.29
CA GLY A 65 1.24 14.22 11.49
C GLY A 65 -0.24 14.07 11.83
N LYS A 66 -0.80 15.08 12.48
CA LYS A 66 -2.25 15.12 12.75
C LYS A 66 -3.01 15.28 11.45
N GLY A 67 -3.85 14.30 11.11
CA GLY A 67 -4.64 14.31 9.88
C GLY A 67 -3.90 13.82 8.64
N GLU A 68 -2.65 13.36 8.77
CA GLU A 68 -1.96 12.67 7.69
C GLU A 68 -2.62 11.32 7.42
N ALA A 69 -2.64 10.92 6.16
CA ALA A 69 -3.14 9.63 5.76
C ALA A 69 -2.17 8.50 6.16
N PHE A 70 -2.70 7.29 6.32
CA PHE A 70 -1.93 6.13 6.74
C PHE A 70 -2.36 4.87 5.99
N LEU A 71 -1.54 3.83 6.09
CA LEU A 71 -1.81 2.49 5.57
C LEU A 71 -2.24 1.58 6.71
N VAL A 72 -3.25 0.76 6.46
CA VAL A 72 -3.65 -0.35 7.35
C VAL A 72 -3.44 -1.66 6.60
N LEU A 73 -2.61 -2.52 7.15
CA LEU A 73 -2.48 -3.91 6.72
C LEU A 73 -3.41 -4.79 7.58
N SER A 74 -4.16 -5.67 6.93
CA SER A 74 -5.06 -6.60 7.61
C SER A 74 -4.76 -8.04 7.21
N GLU A 75 -4.39 -8.87 8.17
CA GLU A 75 -4.20 -10.30 8.00
C GLU A 75 -5.25 -11.06 8.80
N HIS A 76 -5.94 -12.02 8.18
CA HIS A 76 -6.88 -12.91 8.84
C HIS A 76 -6.21 -14.26 9.07
N THR A 77 -6.05 -14.65 10.33
CA THR A 77 -5.26 -15.82 10.73
C THR A 77 -6.10 -17.02 11.13
N ASP A 78 -7.41 -16.82 11.31
CA ASP A 78 -8.36 -17.85 11.75
C ASP A 78 -8.73 -18.86 10.66
N LYS A 79 -8.66 -18.46 9.39
CA LYS A 79 -8.88 -19.33 8.24
C LYS A 79 -8.27 -18.72 6.96
N PRO A 80 -8.03 -19.53 5.93
CA PRO A 80 -7.45 -19.03 4.67
C PRO A 80 -8.25 -17.90 4.06
N VAL A 81 -7.55 -16.91 3.53
CA VAL A 81 -8.12 -15.82 2.73
C VAL A 81 -8.02 -16.13 1.25
N SER A 82 -8.95 -15.59 0.46
CA SER A 82 -8.99 -15.77 -1.00
C SER A 82 -8.78 -14.43 -1.71
N GLY A 83 -8.46 -14.51 -2.98
CA GLY A 83 -8.33 -13.38 -3.87
C GLY A 83 -6.89 -13.19 -4.34
N GLU A 84 -6.76 -12.35 -5.36
CA GLU A 84 -5.50 -11.95 -5.98
C GLU A 84 -5.53 -10.45 -6.21
N ALA A 85 -4.35 -9.84 -6.31
CA ALA A 85 -4.25 -8.44 -6.71
C ALA A 85 -4.83 -8.27 -8.12
N ILE A 86 -5.75 -7.33 -8.26
CA ILE A 86 -6.40 -7.04 -9.54
C ILE A 86 -5.45 -6.32 -10.50
N LYS A 87 -5.74 -6.47 -11.80
CA LYS A 87 -4.99 -5.82 -12.89
C LYS A 87 -5.63 -4.46 -13.24
N LEU A 88 -4.90 -3.66 -14.02
CA LEU A 88 -5.35 -2.31 -14.39
C LEU A 88 -6.66 -2.28 -15.19
N ASP A 89 -7.00 -3.35 -15.88
CA ASP A 89 -8.21 -3.51 -16.68
C ASP A 89 -9.38 -4.17 -15.91
N GLN A 90 -9.24 -4.37 -14.60
CA GLN A 90 -10.28 -4.93 -13.73
C GLN A 90 -10.90 -3.84 -12.84
N ILE A 91 -12.18 -4.02 -12.49
CA ILE A 91 -12.89 -3.09 -11.61
C ILE A 91 -12.36 -3.21 -10.18
N GLY A 92 -11.90 -2.09 -9.63
CA GLY A 92 -11.41 -1.99 -8.25
C GLY A 92 -10.23 -1.04 -8.11
N VAL A 93 -9.63 -0.99 -6.93
CA VAL A 93 -8.39 -0.25 -6.67
C VAL A 93 -7.22 -1.15 -7.06
N HIS A 94 -6.65 -0.93 -8.23
CA HIS A 94 -5.56 -1.77 -8.76
C HIS A 94 -4.15 -1.31 -8.34
N HIS A 95 -3.99 -0.03 -7.97
CA HIS A 95 -2.73 0.50 -7.42
C HIS A 95 -2.99 1.75 -6.57
N PHE A 96 -1.99 2.13 -5.83
CA PHE A 96 -1.89 3.43 -5.15
C PHE A 96 -0.47 3.95 -5.27
N ALA A 97 -0.31 5.27 -5.17
CA ALA A 97 0.96 5.96 -5.42
C ALA A 97 1.44 6.75 -4.20
N PHE A 98 2.76 6.82 -4.04
CA PHE A 98 3.42 7.65 -3.04
C PHE A 98 4.40 8.63 -3.71
N TRP A 99 4.43 9.85 -3.21
CA TRP A 99 5.44 10.81 -3.59
C TRP A 99 6.80 10.42 -3.02
N VAL A 100 7.84 10.51 -3.84
CA VAL A 100 9.24 10.32 -3.45
C VAL A 100 10.09 11.48 -3.99
N GLU A 101 11.29 11.62 -3.45
CA GLU A 101 12.32 12.52 -3.93
C GLU A 101 13.50 11.72 -4.44
N GLY A 102 14.04 12.08 -5.62
CA GLY A 102 15.17 11.40 -6.24
C GLY A 102 14.84 9.97 -6.69
N LEU A 103 13.72 9.78 -7.39
CA LEU A 103 13.22 8.48 -7.82
C LEU A 103 14.29 7.59 -8.49
N PRO A 104 15.19 8.06 -9.36
CA PRO A 104 16.23 7.20 -9.92
C PRO A 104 17.12 6.55 -8.85
N LYS A 105 17.53 7.32 -7.84
CA LYS A 105 18.32 6.81 -6.71
C LYS A 105 17.50 5.85 -5.85
N VAL A 106 16.26 6.21 -5.53
CA VAL A 106 15.32 5.34 -4.79
C VAL A 106 15.13 4.01 -5.52
N TYR A 107 14.93 4.04 -6.82
CA TYR A 107 14.81 2.84 -7.65
C TYR A 107 16.04 1.94 -7.53
N ASP A 108 17.24 2.49 -7.69
CA ASP A 108 18.48 1.71 -7.61
C ASP A 108 18.67 1.08 -6.22
N GLU A 109 18.41 1.84 -5.16
CA GLU A 109 18.50 1.36 -3.78
C GLU A 109 17.50 0.24 -3.48
N LEU A 110 16.23 0.42 -3.88
CA LEU A 110 15.19 -0.59 -3.66
C LEU A 110 15.42 -1.84 -4.50
N LYS A 111 15.86 -1.68 -5.74
CA LYS A 111 16.22 -2.80 -6.63
C LYS A 111 17.38 -3.60 -6.09
N ALA A 112 18.42 -2.95 -5.55
CA ALA A 112 19.55 -3.62 -4.90
C ALA A 112 19.12 -4.43 -3.66
N LYS A 113 18.03 -4.02 -3.00
CA LYS A 113 17.41 -4.74 -1.87
C LYS A 113 16.39 -5.81 -2.31
N GLY A 114 16.25 -6.06 -3.60
CA GLY A 114 15.39 -7.11 -4.15
C GLY A 114 13.93 -6.71 -4.40
N ALA A 115 13.63 -5.41 -4.50
CA ALA A 115 12.28 -4.95 -4.87
C ALA A 115 11.88 -5.45 -6.27
N ASP A 116 10.64 -5.93 -6.41
CA ASP A 116 10.06 -6.42 -7.66
C ASP A 116 9.48 -5.26 -8.48
N PHE A 117 10.32 -4.56 -9.23
CA PHE A 117 9.87 -3.51 -10.14
C PHE A 117 9.31 -4.10 -11.43
N VAL A 118 8.10 -3.68 -11.77
CA VAL A 118 7.40 -4.01 -13.03
C VAL A 118 7.71 -2.99 -14.11
N VAL A 119 7.79 -1.71 -13.73
CA VAL A 119 8.12 -0.60 -14.62
C VAL A 119 9.23 0.21 -13.96
N PRO A 120 10.37 0.40 -14.64
CA PRO A 120 11.44 1.26 -14.14
C PRO A 120 11.01 2.74 -14.22
N PRO A 121 11.79 3.67 -13.61
CA PRO A 121 11.51 5.09 -13.70
C PRO A 121 11.28 5.54 -15.14
N THR A 122 10.10 6.09 -15.40
CA THR A 122 9.65 6.51 -16.73
C THR A 122 8.93 7.84 -16.62
N VAL A 123 9.31 8.80 -17.44
CA VAL A 123 8.68 10.12 -17.46
C VAL A 123 7.34 10.04 -18.18
N THR A 124 6.28 10.41 -17.49
CA THR A 124 4.95 10.61 -18.05
C THR A 124 4.63 12.10 -18.11
N ARG A 125 4.23 12.57 -19.28
CA ARG A 125 3.83 13.96 -19.51
C ARG A 125 2.31 14.06 -19.43
N THR A 126 1.83 14.96 -18.59
CA THR A 126 0.40 15.26 -18.44
C THR A 126 0.13 16.74 -18.57
N ALA A 127 -1.14 17.12 -18.70
CA ALA A 127 -1.54 18.52 -18.71
C ALA A 127 -1.22 19.26 -17.39
N ASP A 128 -1.15 18.50 -16.28
CA ASP A 128 -0.92 19.04 -14.93
C ASP A 128 0.56 18.99 -14.50
N GLY A 129 1.45 18.55 -15.39
CA GLY A 129 2.90 18.48 -15.15
C GLY A 129 3.51 17.16 -15.61
N ASN A 130 4.82 17.09 -15.48
CA ASN A 130 5.58 15.88 -15.79
C ASN A 130 5.84 15.10 -14.50
N PHE A 131 5.66 13.79 -14.58
CA PHE A 131 5.93 12.87 -13.49
C PHE A 131 6.96 11.85 -13.94
N ASN A 132 7.92 11.58 -13.08
CA ASN A 132 8.76 10.39 -13.20
C ASN A 132 8.12 9.33 -12.30
N SER A 133 7.74 8.20 -12.86
CA SER A 133 7.00 7.16 -12.15
C SER A 133 7.66 5.80 -12.29
N ALA A 134 7.62 5.01 -11.24
CA ALA A 134 8.01 3.60 -11.25
C ALA A 134 6.94 2.75 -10.56
N PHE A 135 6.80 1.50 -11.00
CA PHE A 135 5.85 0.54 -10.42
C PHE A 135 6.57 -0.68 -9.90
N LEU A 136 6.22 -1.07 -8.67
CA LEU A 136 6.71 -2.30 -8.05
C LEU A 136 5.54 -3.07 -7.44
N ARG A 137 5.75 -4.38 -7.22
CA ARG A 137 4.77 -5.24 -6.54
C ARG A 137 5.11 -5.39 -5.08
N ASP A 138 4.08 -5.36 -4.25
CA ASP A 138 4.18 -5.85 -2.89
C ASP A 138 4.18 -7.41 -2.86
N PRO A 139 4.36 -8.06 -1.70
CA PRO A 139 4.38 -9.52 -1.61
C PRO A 139 3.12 -10.24 -2.08
N ASP A 140 1.97 -9.57 -2.08
CA ASP A 140 0.69 -10.10 -2.54
C ASP A 140 0.41 -9.76 -4.02
N GLY A 141 1.32 -9.05 -4.69
CA GLY A 141 1.21 -8.64 -6.08
C GLY A 141 0.46 -7.32 -6.30
N ILE A 142 0.10 -6.61 -5.23
CA ILE A 142 -0.52 -5.28 -5.33
C ILE A 142 0.49 -4.31 -5.92
N LEU A 143 0.05 -3.52 -6.90
CA LEU A 143 0.92 -2.51 -7.51
C LEU A 143 1.03 -1.28 -6.60
N VAL A 144 2.27 -0.91 -6.33
CA VAL A 144 2.64 0.33 -5.67
C VAL A 144 3.38 1.20 -6.67
N GLN A 145 2.93 2.43 -6.84
CA GLN A 145 3.58 3.42 -7.71
C GLN A 145 4.37 4.40 -6.86
N LEU A 146 5.57 4.73 -7.33
CA LEU A 146 6.38 5.79 -6.75
C LEU A 146 6.47 6.91 -7.77
N ASP A 147 6.09 8.13 -7.36
CA ASP A 147 6.01 9.29 -8.21
C ASP A 147 6.94 10.40 -7.73
N GLU A 148 7.62 11.01 -8.67
CA GLU A 148 8.40 12.22 -8.47
C GLU A 148 7.95 13.31 -9.44
N LEU A 149 7.65 14.50 -8.92
CA LEU A 149 7.43 15.66 -9.78
C LEU A 149 8.76 16.04 -10.45
N THR A 150 8.75 16.15 -11.75
CA THR A 150 9.90 16.67 -12.50
C THR A 150 9.61 18.10 -12.94
N GLU A 151 10.60 18.97 -12.83
CA GLU A 151 10.50 20.30 -13.43
C GLU A 151 10.31 20.17 -14.95
N ALA A 152 9.49 21.06 -15.50
CA ALA A 152 9.15 21.07 -16.92
C ALA A 152 10.34 21.46 -17.79
#